data_412fa7ea4e521292fbe323670eb3f0ca
#
_entry.id   412fa7ea4e521292fbe323670eb3f0ca
#
_cell.length_a   1.000
_cell.length_b   1.000
_cell.length_c   1.000
_cell.angle_alpha   90.00
_cell.angle_beta   90.00
_cell.angle_gamma   90.00
#
_symmetry.space_group_name_H-M   'P 1'
#
loop_
_entity.id
_entity.type
_entity.pdbx_description
1 polymer ?
#
loop_
_entity_poly.entity_id
_entity_poly.type
_entity_poly.pdbx_seq_one_letter_code
_entity_poly.pdbx_strand_id
1 'polypeptide(L)'
;HILSERTVWQREREFRRLDITSLLEKLFPGGTGGGSEGSPWIVVGLGNPGAEYRNTRHNVGWWCLDELVGRTKAELNRKRKEVRFAEVKLGGGRAVLAYPRTFMNRSSQALGYLTNRFKSGPENILVLTDDINLPPGSVRIRKKGGAGGHNGLKSIITALGTNEFPRIRIGVGTPELSGVQVEHV
;
A
#
# COMPACT_ATOMS: atom_id res chain seq x y z
N HIS A 1 -17.38 -15.99 -6.70
CA HIS A 1 -16.66 -17.26 -6.52
C HIS A 1 -15.55 -17.03 -5.49
N ILE A 2 -15.77 -17.61 -4.31
CA ILE A 2 -14.83 -17.65 -3.21
C ILE A 2 -13.69 -18.55 -3.67
N LEU A 3 -12.49 -17.98 -3.86
CA LEU A 3 -11.26 -18.75 -4.01
C LEU A 3 -11.18 -19.69 -2.80
N SER A 4 -10.89 -20.98 -3.02
CA SER A 4 -10.79 -21.94 -1.94
C SER A 4 -9.85 -21.40 -0.87
N GLU A 5 -10.15 -21.58 0.40
CA GLU A 5 -9.32 -21.12 1.51
C GLU A 5 -7.83 -21.50 1.36
N ARG A 6 -7.55 -22.67 0.77
CA ARG A 6 -6.19 -23.11 0.43
C ARG A 6 -5.45 -22.12 -0.49
N THR A 7 -6.13 -21.53 -1.48
CA THR A 7 -5.49 -20.59 -2.44
C THR A 7 -5.20 -19.24 -1.78
N VAL A 8 -6.05 -18.79 -0.86
CA VAL A 8 -5.83 -17.57 -0.07
C VAL A 8 -4.63 -17.76 0.86
N TRP A 9 -4.57 -18.86 1.61
CA TRP A 9 -3.47 -19.17 2.54
C TRP A 9 -2.12 -19.41 1.86
N GLN A 10 -2.09 -19.97 0.65
CA GLN A 10 -0.85 -20.10 -0.13
C GLN A 10 -0.33 -18.71 -0.55
N ARG A 11 -1.21 -17.83 -1.00
CA ARG A 11 -0.86 -16.45 -1.40
C ARG A 11 -0.39 -15.60 -0.22
N GLU A 12 -1.04 -15.70 0.95
CA GLU A 12 -0.56 -15.04 2.16
C GLU A 12 0.86 -15.49 2.53
N ARG A 13 1.20 -16.78 2.38
CA ARG A 13 2.57 -17.28 2.62
C ARG A 13 3.58 -16.74 1.61
N GLU A 14 3.21 -16.57 0.36
CA GLU A 14 4.06 -15.97 -0.67
C GLU A 14 4.31 -14.48 -0.37
N PHE A 15 3.28 -13.75 0.05
CA PHE A 15 3.41 -12.36 0.46
C PHE A 15 4.24 -12.18 1.75
N ARG A 16 4.12 -13.08 2.72
CA ARG A 16 4.96 -13.08 3.94
C ARG A 16 6.45 -13.34 3.66
N ARG A 17 6.80 -13.91 2.51
CA ARG A 17 8.19 -14.05 2.05
C ARG A 17 8.75 -12.75 1.46
N LEU A 18 7.90 -11.79 1.09
CA LEU A 18 8.35 -10.47 0.67
C LEU A 18 8.88 -9.73 1.90
N ASP A 19 10.20 -9.58 1.98
CA ASP A 19 10.81 -8.78 3.03
C ASP A 19 10.63 -7.28 2.73
N ILE A 20 9.37 -6.83 2.84
CA ILE A 20 8.99 -5.42 2.63
C ILE A 20 9.74 -4.50 3.59
N THR A 21 10.05 -4.97 4.80
CA THR A 21 10.79 -4.17 5.78
C THR A 21 12.20 -3.91 5.31
N SER A 22 12.93 -4.95 4.90
CA SER A 22 14.28 -4.79 4.32
C SER A 22 14.26 -3.94 3.05
N LEU A 23 13.19 -4.07 2.25
CA LEU A 23 13.00 -3.24 1.06
C LEU A 23 12.79 -1.77 1.44
N LEU A 24 11.98 -1.49 2.46
CA LEU A 24 11.72 -0.14 2.95
C LEU A 24 12.97 0.45 3.62
N GLU A 25 13.73 -0.33 4.39
CA GLU A 25 15.00 0.10 4.96
C GLU A 25 16.00 0.53 3.88
N LYS A 26 16.04 -0.18 2.75
CA LYS A 26 16.86 0.20 1.59
C LYS A 26 16.35 1.43 0.87
N LEU A 27 15.03 1.65 0.86
CA LEU A 27 14.42 2.85 0.25
C LEU A 27 14.58 4.09 1.12
N PHE A 28 14.75 3.92 2.43
CA PHE A 28 14.89 4.98 3.41
C PHE A 28 16.23 4.91 4.18
N PRO A 29 17.38 4.87 3.48
CA PRO A 29 18.67 4.82 4.14
C PRO A 29 18.87 6.09 4.97
N GLY A 30 19.06 5.92 6.28
CA GLY A 30 19.40 7.02 7.19
C GLY A 30 18.23 7.81 7.78
N GLY A 31 17.00 7.37 7.62
CA GLY A 31 15.86 7.91 8.36
C GLY A 31 15.48 9.37 8.11
N THR A 32 16.22 10.07 7.28
CA THR A 32 15.86 11.41 6.85
C THR A 32 14.99 11.30 5.60
N GLY A 33 13.70 11.59 5.74
CA GLY A 33 12.82 11.77 4.60
C GLY A 33 13.49 12.71 3.59
N GLY A 34 13.44 12.36 2.31
CA GLY A 34 13.97 13.20 1.23
C GLY A 34 13.20 14.50 1.01
N GLY A 35 12.38 14.91 1.96
CA GLY A 35 11.62 16.16 2.01
C GLY A 35 12.05 17.03 3.18
N SER A 36 11.49 18.19 3.28
CA SER A 36 11.78 19.20 4.31
C SER A 36 12.07 18.58 5.68
N GLU A 37 13.16 19.01 6.33
CA GLU A 37 13.61 18.53 7.63
C GLU A 37 12.43 18.34 8.61
N GLY A 38 12.22 17.09 9.06
CA GLY A 38 11.26 16.74 10.10
C GLY A 38 9.93 16.12 9.67
N SER A 39 9.56 16.09 8.39
CA SER A 39 8.31 15.44 7.94
C SER A 39 8.47 13.92 7.88
N PRO A 40 7.53 13.14 8.45
CA PRO A 40 7.58 11.69 8.37
C PRO A 40 7.25 11.18 6.97
N TRP A 41 7.73 9.99 6.65
CA TRP A 41 7.21 9.24 5.51
C TRP A 41 5.76 8.82 5.75
N ILE A 42 4.91 8.98 4.74
CA ILE A 42 3.54 8.45 4.75
C ILE A 42 3.52 7.20 3.90
N VAL A 43 3.43 6.04 4.54
CA VAL A 43 3.30 4.74 3.89
C VAL A 43 1.82 4.38 3.88
N VAL A 44 1.19 4.45 2.72
CA VAL A 44 -0.23 4.17 2.56
C VAL A 44 -0.44 2.88 1.77
N GLY A 45 -1.14 1.92 2.38
CA GLY A 45 -1.58 0.71 1.69
C GLY A 45 -2.96 0.91 1.08
N LEU A 46 -3.10 0.67 -0.21
CA LEU A 46 -4.40 0.75 -0.87
C LEU A 46 -5.22 -0.52 -0.64
N GLY A 47 -6.52 -0.34 -0.46
CA GLY A 47 -7.48 -1.40 -0.22
C GLY A 47 -8.90 -0.84 -0.07
N ASN A 48 -9.88 -1.73 -0.10
CA ASN A 48 -11.29 -1.42 0.15
C ASN A 48 -11.72 -1.88 1.54
N PRO A 49 -12.47 -1.07 2.29
CA PRO A 49 -13.07 -1.49 3.55
C PRO A 49 -14.24 -2.45 3.31
N GLY A 50 -14.47 -3.32 4.28
CA GLY A 50 -15.55 -4.31 4.25
C GLY A 50 -15.03 -5.74 4.34
N ALA A 51 -15.81 -6.62 4.97
CA ALA A 51 -15.43 -8.02 5.16
C ALA A 51 -15.33 -8.76 3.81
N GLU A 52 -16.18 -8.39 2.85
CA GLU A 52 -16.21 -8.93 1.49
C GLU A 52 -14.92 -8.66 0.70
N TYR A 53 -14.21 -7.56 1.00
CA TYR A 53 -12.96 -7.18 0.31
C TYR A 53 -11.71 -7.69 1.02
N ARG A 54 -11.82 -8.15 2.28
CA ARG A 54 -10.67 -8.48 3.13
C ARG A 54 -9.70 -9.45 2.46
N ASN A 55 -10.21 -10.44 1.75
CA ASN A 55 -9.43 -11.49 1.10
C ASN A 55 -9.29 -11.27 -0.42
N THR A 56 -9.61 -10.09 -0.92
CA THR A 56 -9.44 -9.78 -2.34
C THR A 56 -8.01 -9.29 -2.60
N ARG A 57 -7.50 -9.58 -3.82
CA ARG A 57 -6.16 -9.16 -4.24
C ARG A 57 -5.98 -7.64 -4.27
N HIS A 58 -7.05 -6.86 -4.39
CA HIS A 58 -7.00 -5.40 -4.29
C HIS A 58 -6.64 -4.90 -2.88
N ASN A 59 -6.70 -5.76 -1.86
CA ASN A 59 -6.30 -5.43 -0.51
C ASN A 59 -4.85 -5.83 -0.16
N VAL A 60 -4.05 -6.24 -1.15
CA VAL A 60 -2.64 -6.60 -0.92
C VAL A 60 -1.83 -5.44 -0.32
N GLY A 61 -2.17 -4.20 -0.62
CA GLY A 61 -1.56 -3.03 0.02
C GLY A 61 -1.80 -3.01 1.54
N TRP A 62 -2.98 -3.42 1.99
CA TRP A 62 -3.29 -3.57 3.42
C TRP A 62 -2.55 -4.75 4.04
N TRP A 63 -2.46 -5.90 3.35
CA TRP A 63 -1.70 -7.05 3.87
C TRP A 63 -0.22 -6.72 4.09
N CYS A 64 0.37 -5.93 3.19
CA CYS A 64 1.73 -5.44 3.36
C CYS A 64 1.86 -4.51 4.56
N LEU A 65 0.88 -3.64 4.80
CA LEU A 65 0.85 -2.81 6.00
C LEU A 65 0.66 -3.64 7.27
N ASP A 66 -0.17 -4.68 7.26
CA ASP A 66 -0.38 -5.57 8.41
C ASP A 66 0.95 -6.23 8.82
N GLU A 67 1.79 -6.63 7.86
CA GLU A 67 3.12 -7.15 8.13
C GLU A 67 4.03 -6.08 8.78
N LEU A 68 4.02 -4.85 8.27
CA LEU A 68 4.80 -3.74 8.84
C LEU A 68 4.33 -3.38 10.26
N VAL A 69 3.02 -3.36 10.48
CA VAL A 69 2.42 -3.13 11.81
C VAL A 69 2.87 -4.21 12.78
N GLY A 70 2.84 -5.49 12.37
CA GLY A 70 3.30 -6.60 13.19
C GLY A 70 4.78 -6.49 13.56
N ARG A 71 5.65 -6.19 12.60
CA ARG A 71 7.10 -6.05 12.82
C ARG A 71 7.47 -4.85 13.67
N THR A 72 6.81 -3.72 13.46
CA THR A 72 7.05 -2.49 14.24
C THR A 72 6.33 -2.49 15.58
N LYS A 73 5.49 -3.49 15.85
CA LYS A 73 4.58 -3.55 17.03
C LYS A 73 3.74 -2.28 17.17
N ALA A 74 3.34 -1.71 16.02
CA ALA A 74 2.62 -0.46 15.98
C ALA A 74 1.18 -0.62 16.47
N GLU A 75 0.72 0.32 17.28
CA GLU A 75 -0.66 0.40 17.70
C GLU A 75 -1.43 1.35 16.77
N LEU A 76 -2.39 0.80 16.00
CA LEU A 76 -3.27 1.55 15.10
C LEU A 76 -4.39 2.26 15.89
N ASN A 77 -4.01 3.06 16.87
CA ASN A 77 -4.92 3.72 17.81
C ASN A 77 -5.48 5.05 17.27
N ARG A 78 -4.92 5.57 16.19
CA ARG A 78 -5.38 6.84 15.59
C ARG A 78 -6.36 6.54 14.45
N LYS A 79 -7.64 6.89 14.69
CA LYS A 79 -8.73 6.68 13.75
C LYS A 79 -9.42 8.00 13.42
N ARG A 80 -9.62 8.24 12.13
CA ARG A 80 -10.42 9.34 11.58
C ARG A 80 -11.44 8.75 10.62
N LYS A 81 -12.34 9.60 10.12
CA LYS A 81 -13.37 9.18 9.16
C LYS A 81 -12.73 8.51 7.93
N GLU A 82 -11.67 9.11 7.38
CA GLU A 82 -11.03 8.74 6.12
C GLU A 82 -9.88 7.76 6.27
N VAL A 83 -9.26 7.66 7.47
CA VAL A 83 -8.01 6.90 7.66
C VAL A 83 -7.84 6.36 9.07
N ARG A 84 -7.25 5.18 9.18
CA ARG A 84 -6.68 4.61 10.41
C ARG A 84 -5.17 4.58 10.24
N PHE A 85 -4.41 5.03 11.24
CA PHE A 85 -2.97 5.11 11.11
C PHE A 85 -2.23 4.99 12.45
N ALA A 86 -0.93 4.71 12.35
CA ALA A 86 0.02 4.73 13.46
C ALA A 86 1.30 5.47 13.05
N GLU A 87 1.90 6.17 13.99
CA GLU A 87 3.25 6.72 13.83
C GLU A 87 4.26 5.70 14.35
N VAL A 88 5.30 5.41 13.58
CA VAL A 88 6.32 4.42 13.88
C VAL A 88 7.72 4.94 13.58
N LYS A 89 8.73 4.24 14.09
CA LYS A 89 10.11 4.36 13.61
C LYS A 89 10.37 3.25 12.58
N LEU A 90 10.85 3.61 11.40
CA LEU A 90 11.13 2.70 10.31
C LEU A 90 12.41 3.14 9.59
N GLY A 91 13.39 2.23 9.42
CA GLY A 91 14.65 2.56 8.75
C GLY A 91 15.44 3.69 9.43
N GLY A 92 15.28 3.88 10.74
CA GLY A 92 15.92 4.97 11.51
C GLY A 92 15.18 6.32 11.46
N GLY A 93 14.10 6.43 10.67
CA GLY A 93 13.29 7.64 10.54
C GLY A 93 11.88 7.51 11.08
N ARG A 94 11.12 8.61 11.00
CA ARG A 94 9.70 8.64 11.34
C ARG A 94 8.86 8.24 10.14
N ALA A 95 7.89 7.35 10.35
CA ALA A 95 6.91 6.97 9.34
C ALA A 95 5.49 6.95 9.92
N VAL A 96 4.52 7.09 9.05
CA VAL A 96 3.09 6.95 9.33
C VAL A 96 2.59 5.79 8.49
N LEU A 97 2.17 4.70 9.13
CA LEU A 97 1.53 3.56 8.47
C LEU A 97 0.03 3.83 8.39
N ALA A 98 -0.54 3.87 7.20
CA ALA A 98 -1.88 4.39 6.98
C ALA A 98 -2.76 3.48 6.14
N TYR A 99 -3.96 3.20 6.66
CA TYR A 99 -5.04 2.44 6.02
C TYR A 99 -6.17 3.41 5.65
N PRO A 100 -6.41 3.69 4.37
CA PRO A 100 -7.62 4.39 3.95
C PRO A 100 -8.85 3.63 4.43
N ARG A 101 -9.84 4.35 4.94
CA ARG A 101 -11.15 3.81 5.36
C ARG A 101 -12.25 4.10 4.34
N THR A 102 -11.85 4.68 3.22
CA THR A 102 -12.69 4.96 2.05
C THR A 102 -12.53 3.85 1.02
N PHE A 103 -13.47 3.77 0.09
CA PHE A 103 -13.30 2.92 -1.09
C PHE A 103 -12.11 3.38 -1.93
N MET A 104 -11.56 2.46 -2.72
CA MET A 104 -10.36 2.62 -3.53
C MET A 104 -10.33 3.93 -4.33
N ASN A 105 -11.42 4.28 -5.00
CA ASN A 105 -11.56 5.49 -5.80
C ASN A 105 -11.59 6.81 -4.99
N ARG A 106 -11.59 6.73 -3.65
CA ARG A 106 -11.55 7.87 -2.73
C ARG A 106 -10.33 7.84 -1.81
N SER A 107 -9.30 7.07 -2.15
CA SER A 107 -8.07 6.94 -1.33
C SER A 107 -7.36 8.27 -1.09
N SER A 108 -7.55 9.25 -1.99
CA SER A 108 -7.02 10.61 -1.84
C SER A 108 -7.51 11.34 -0.59
N GLN A 109 -8.70 11.02 -0.07
CA GLN A 109 -9.23 11.67 1.15
C GLN A 109 -8.37 11.33 2.37
N ALA A 110 -7.94 10.07 2.49
CA ALA A 110 -7.02 9.64 3.54
C ALA A 110 -5.69 10.37 3.43
N LEU A 111 -5.16 10.44 2.20
CA LEU A 111 -3.87 11.06 1.94
C LEU A 111 -3.89 12.57 2.19
N GLY A 112 -4.96 13.26 1.74
CA GLY A 112 -5.14 14.69 1.99
C GLY A 112 -5.16 15.04 3.47
N TYR A 113 -5.83 14.23 4.31
CA TYR A 113 -5.77 14.40 5.75
C TYR A 113 -4.34 14.27 6.30
N LEU A 114 -3.60 13.22 5.86
CA LEU A 114 -2.26 12.93 6.36
C LEU A 114 -1.22 13.98 5.92
N THR A 115 -1.22 14.37 4.64
CA THR A 115 -0.31 15.38 4.12
C THR A 115 -0.49 16.72 4.80
N ASN A 116 -1.75 17.13 5.05
CA ASN A 116 -2.05 18.34 5.82
C ASN A 116 -1.58 18.24 7.27
N ARG A 117 -1.83 17.10 7.93
CA ARG A 117 -1.46 16.90 9.33
C ARG A 117 0.04 16.88 9.55
N PHE A 118 0.78 16.18 8.69
CA PHE A 118 2.22 15.95 8.86
C PHE A 118 3.09 16.88 8.01
N LYS A 119 2.47 17.77 7.24
CA LYS A 119 3.17 18.70 6.32
C LYS A 119 4.11 17.97 5.36
N SER A 120 3.69 16.80 4.90
CA SER A 120 4.47 15.93 4.00
C SER A 120 4.10 16.19 2.54
N GLY A 121 5.10 16.42 1.70
CA GLY A 121 4.94 16.54 0.25
C GLY A 121 4.85 15.18 -0.45
N PRO A 122 4.59 15.18 -1.78
CA PRO A 122 4.49 13.95 -2.59
C PRO A 122 5.76 13.09 -2.52
N GLU A 123 6.92 13.68 -2.37
CA GLU A 123 8.22 13.02 -2.27
C GLU A 123 8.36 12.13 -1.03
N ASN A 124 7.58 12.41 0.02
CA ASN A 124 7.52 11.65 1.28
C ASN A 124 6.33 10.69 1.36
N ILE A 125 5.66 10.43 0.25
CA ILE A 125 4.55 9.49 0.17
C ILE A 125 5.02 8.21 -0.49
N LEU A 126 4.80 7.07 0.16
CA LEU A 126 4.98 5.74 -0.43
C LEU A 126 3.64 5.03 -0.51
N VAL A 127 3.22 4.66 -1.71
CA VAL A 127 1.97 3.94 -1.95
C VAL A 127 2.25 2.46 -2.18
N LEU A 128 1.61 1.59 -1.40
CA LEU A 128 1.60 0.14 -1.61
C LEU A 128 0.32 -0.22 -2.37
N THR A 129 0.46 -0.81 -3.55
CA THR A 129 -0.68 -1.06 -4.45
C THR A 129 -0.54 -2.39 -5.18
N ASP A 130 -1.68 -3.01 -5.53
CA ASP A 130 -1.72 -4.17 -6.41
C ASP A 130 -1.36 -3.81 -7.86
N ASP A 131 -0.90 -4.83 -8.58
CA ASP A 131 -0.59 -4.76 -10.00
C ASP A 131 -0.96 -6.07 -10.69
N ILE A 132 -2.00 -6.03 -11.50
CA ILE A 132 -2.49 -7.20 -12.26
C ILE A 132 -1.54 -7.64 -13.38
N ASN A 133 -0.66 -6.75 -13.85
CA ASN A 133 0.29 -7.02 -14.93
C ASN A 133 1.61 -7.61 -14.42
N LEU A 134 1.75 -7.78 -13.12
CA LEU A 134 2.90 -8.42 -12.51
C LEU A 134 2.55 -9.83 -12.03
N PRO A 135 3.45 -10.82 -12.18
CA PRO A 135 3.23 -12.15 -11.62
C PRO A 135 2.95 -12.09 -10.12
N PRO A 136 2.09 -12.97 -9.57
CA PRO A 136 1.82 -13.02 -8.15
C PRO A 136 3.12 -13.13 -7.32
N GLY A 137 3.21 -12.34 -6.24
CA GLY A 137 4.37 -12.33 -5.35
C GLY A 137 5.58 -11.54 -5.87
N SER A 138 5.53 -11.01 -7.09
CA SER A 138 6.58 -10.11 -7.58
C SER A 138 6.38 -8.69 -7.09
N VAL A 139 7.47 -7.92 -6.98
CA VAL A 139 7.44 -6.53 -6.51
C VAL A 139 8.19 -5.63 -7.48
N ARG A 140 7.61 -4.49 -7.76
CA ARG A 140 8.25 -3.46 -8.57
C ARG A 140 8.16 -2.09 -7.91
N ILE A 141 9.32 -1.49 -7.68
CA ILE A 141 9.43 -0.13 -7.15
C ILE A 141 9.45 0.86 -8.29
N ARG A 142 8.70 1.95 -8.15
CA ARG A 142 8.70 3.08 -9.08
C ARG A 142 8.74 4.38 -8.27
N LYS A 143 9.63 5.31 -8.66
CA LYS A 143 9.69 6.65 -8.06
C LYS A 143 8.53 7.53 -8.54
N LYS A 144 8.02 7.27 -9.76
CA LYS A 144 6.91 7.99 -10.39
C LYS A 144 6.21 7.12 -11.43
N GLY A 145 5.06 7.54 -11.91
CA GLY A 145 4.35 6.89 -13.01
C GLY A 145 2.84 7.10 -12.97
N GLY A 146 2.18 6.81 -14.07
CA GLY A 146 0.73 6.89 -14.21
C GLY A 146 -0.02 5.86 -13.36
N ALA A 147 -1.34 5.97 -13.36
CA ALA A 147 -2.22 5.10 -12.59
C ALA A 147 -2.31 3.67 -13.14
N GLY A 148 -2.05 3.46 -14.44
CA GLY A 148 -2.11 2.14 -15.08
C GLY A 148 -3.48 1.45 -14.91
N GLY A 149 -4.57 2.23 -14.94
CA GLY A 149 -5.94 1.72 -14.73
C GLY A 149 -6.33 1.56 -13.25
N HIS A 150 -5.42 1.73 -12.31
CA HIS A 150 -5.69 1.53 -10.87
C HIS A 150 -6.44 2.73 -10.27
N ASN A 151 -7.69 2.54 -9.84
CA ASN A 151 -8.57 3.63 -9.36
C ASN A 151 -8.03 4.37 -8.12
N GLY A 152 -7.34 3.68 -7.22
CA GLY A 152 -6.71 4.30 -6.05
C GLY A 152 -5.57 5.23 -6.45
N LEU A 153 -4.69 4.79 -7.36
CA LEU A 153 -3.61 5.63 -7.89
C LEU A 153 -4.18 6.82 -8.66
N LYS A 154 -5.22 6.62 -9.48
CA LYS A 154 -5.90 7.71 -10.18
C LYS A 154 -6.43 8.76 -9.22
N SER A 155 -7.10 8.34 -8.15
CA SER A 155 -7.60 9.22 -7.09
C SER A 155 -6.47 10.06 -6.47
N ILE A 156 -5.36 9.43 -6.12
CA ILE A 156 -4.20 10.08 -5.49
C ILE A 156 -3.54 11.07 -6.46
N ILE A 157 -3.27 10.65 -7.70
CA ILE A 157 -2.65 11.51 -8.73
C ILE A 157 -3.50 12.76 -8.98
N THR A 158 -4.81 12.60 -9.10
CA THR A 158 -5.73 13.72 -9.31
C THR A 158 -5.69 14.70 -8.14
N ALA A 159 -5.68 14.22 -6.90
CA ALA A 159 -5.70 15.07 -5.71
C ALA A 159 -4.35 15.76 -5.44
N LEU A 160 -3.23 15.10 -5.72
CA LEU A 160 -1.89 15.68 -5.56
C LEU A 160 -1.49 16.59 -6.73
N GLY A 161 -2.18 16.48 -7.88
CA GLY A 161 -1.80 17.19 -9.11
C GLY A 161 -0.48 16.71 -9.72
N THR A 162 0.06 15.57 -9.25
CA THR A 162 1.32 15.00 -9.71
C THR A 162 1.32 13.48 -9.61
N ASN A 163 2.11 12.83 -10.47
CA ASN A 163 2.39 11.40 -10.40
C ASN A 163 3.83 11.10 -9.87
N GLU A 164 4.53 12.12 -9.40
CA GLU A 164 5.90 12.03 -8.91
C GLU A 164 5.95 11.71 -7.41
N PHE A 165 5.49 10.52 -7.06
CA PHE A 165 5.59 9.96 -5.72
C PHE A 165 5.99 8.48 -5.80
N PRO A 166 6.79 7.98 -4.84
CA PRO A 166 7.19 6.58 -4.76
C PRO A 166 6.00 5.63 -4.59
N ARG A 167 6.09 4.47 -5.26
CA ARG A 167 5.14 3.38 -5.11
C ARG A 167 5.80 2.01 -5.19
N ILE A 168 5.29 1.08 -4.43
CA ILE A 168 5.57 -0.34 -4.54
C ILE A 168 4.37 -1.00 -5.18
N ARG A 169 4.56 -1.55 -6.37
CA ARG A 169 3.57 -2.33 -7.10
C ARG A 169 3.78 -3.80 -6.78
N ILE A 170 2.75 -4.45 -6.26
CA ILE A 170 2.77 -5.83 -5.79
C ILE A 170 1.97 -6.67 -6.78
N GLY A 171 2.64 -7.62 -7.40
CA GLY A 171 2.04 -8.49 -8.39
C GLY A 171 0.95 -9.36 -7.80
N VAL A 172 -0.23 -9.31 -8.40
CA VAL A 172 -1.38 -10.16 -8.05
C VAL A 172 -1.84 -10.99 -9.25
N GLY A 173 -1.29 -10.72 -10.43
CA GLY A 173 -1.59 -11.41 -11.69
C GLY A 173 -3.02 -11.23 -12.17
N THR A 174 -3.23 -11.58 -13.44
CA THR A 174 -4.56 -11.87 -13.99
C THR A 174 -4.90 -13.34 -13.72
N PRO A 175 -6.16 -13.76 -13.88
CA PRO A 175 -6.54 -15.17 -13.82
C PRO A 175 -5.70 -16.06 -14.76
N GLU A 176 -5.36 -15.57 -15.94
CA GLU A 176 -4.53 -16.27 -16.92
C GLU A 176 -3.07 -16.43 -16.45
N LEU A 177 -2.50 -15.41 -15.82
CA LEU A 177 -1.15 -15.43 -15.25
C LEU A 177 -1.05 -16.28 -13.97
N SER A 178 -2.18 -16.54 -13.31
CA SER A 178 -2.22 -17.33 -12.08
C SER A 178 -2.44 -18.84 -12.33
N GLY A 179 -2.54 -19.26 -13.57
CA GLY A 179 -2.80 -20.68 -13.94
C GLY A 179 -4.19 -21.19 -13.53
N VAL A 180 -5.08 -20.30 -13.14
CA VAL A 180 -6.48 -20.64 -12.83
C VAL A 180 -7.28 -20.43 -14.11
N GLN A 181 -7.62 -21.53 -14.81
CA GLN A 181 -8.63 -21.48 -15.85
C GLN A 181 -9.95 -21.04 -15.21
N VAL A 182 -10.45 -19.88 -15.63
CA VAL A 182 -11.83 -19.48 -15.34
C VAL A 182 -12.69 -20.27 -16.33
N GLU A 183 -13.31 -21.35 -15.87
CA GLU A 183 -14.39 -21.94 -16.62
C GLU A 183 -15.51 -20.92 -16.74
N HIS A 184 -15.74 -20.45 -17.96
CA HIS A 184 -16.90 -19.65 -18.27
C HIS A 184 -18.12 -20.59 -18.24
N VAL A 185 -19.01 -20.37 -17.28
CA VAL A 185 -20.40 -20.85 -17.30
C VAL A 185 -21.27 -19.65 -17.65
#